data_0cd955de1f383556b3f13e40bd6668a1
#
_entry.id   0cd955de1f383556b3f13e40bd6668a1
#
_cell.length_a   1.000
_cell.length_b   1.000
_cell.length_c   1.000
_cell.angle_alpha   90.00
_cell.angle_beta   90.00
_cell.angle_gamma   90.00
#
_symmetry.space_group_name_H-M   'P 1'
#
loop_
_entity.id
_entity.type
_entity.pdbx_description
1 polymer ?
#
loop_
_entity_poly.entity_id
_entity_poly.type
_entity_poly.pdbx_seq_one_letter_code
_entity_poly.pdbx_strand_id
1 'polypeptide(L)'
;ILYHMIGVNGATHKSYFESEFFFEQINTLKPDLIIVSLGTNESLGSQQTINEMGPFMESFYYSLKSECKGAGILITTPPDTYKKRKYKNLSTLQVRAQQIDFAVKNNLAYWDLFKVMGGLGSMGKWGSAGLASKDRVHFSQSGYKMQGQLLFDALMNYYNEF
;
A
#
# COMPACT_ATOMS: atom_id res chain seq x y z
N ILE A 1 20.43 8.32 -5.00
CA ILE A 1 18.96 8.18 -4.82
C ILE A 1 18.57 8.94 -3.59
N LEU A 2 17.61 9.85 -3.70
CA LEU A 2 17.01 10.55 -2.58
C LEU A 2 15.70 9.82 -2.22
N TYR A 3 15.50 9.47 -0.94
CA TYR A 3 14.33 8.77 -0.48
C TYR A 3 13.56 9.62 0.53
N HIS A 4 12.28 9.87 0.25
CA HIS A 4 11.35 10.56 1.15
C HIS A 4 10.29 9.58 1.63
N MET A 5 9.99 9.61 2.93
CA MET A 5 8.92 8.82 3.53
C MET A 5 7.86 9.77 4.09
N ILE A 6 6.65 9.67 3.53
CA ILE A 6 5.50 10.43 3.97
C ILE A 6 4.49 9.43 4.55
N GLY A 7 4.37 9.40 5.85
CA GLY A 7 3.48 8.47 6.54
C GLY A 7 2.71 9.13 7.67
N VAL A 8 1.39 8.92 7.68
CA VAL A 8 0.48 9.35 8.74
C VAL A 8 -0.21 8.13 9.31
N ASN A 9 -0.24 8.00 10.63
CA ASN A 9 -0.91 6.88 11.28
C ASN A 9 -2.42 6.91 10.98
N GLY A 10 -2.97 5.77 10.58
CA GLY A 10 -4.38 5.66 10.24
C GLY A 10 -4.75 6.20 8.83
N ALA A 11 -3.77 6.62 8.03
CA ALA A 11 -4.01 7.21 6.72
C ALA A 11 -4.73 6.26 5.74
N THR A 12 -5.62 6.85 4.94
CA THR A 12 -6.38 6.23 3.87
C THR A 12 -6.20 7.04 2.58
N HIS A 13 -6.66 6.52 1.43
CA HIS A 13 -6.71 7.31 0.20
C HIS A 13 -7.52 8.60 0.38
N LYS A 14 -8.64 8.52 1.12
CA LYS A 14 -9.48 9.67 1.45
C LYS A 14 -8.70 10.73 2.21
N SER A 15 -8.01 10.35 3.29
CA SER A 15 -7.30 11.30 4.15
C SER A 15 -6.18 12.04 3.43
N TYR A 16 -5.49 11.39 2.50
CA TYR A 16 -4.49 12.05 1.66
C TYR A 16 -5.13 12.93 0.59
N PHE A 17 -6.21 12.46 -0.04
CA PHE A 17 -6.93 13.24 -1.06
C PHE A 17 -7.52 14.53 -0.48
N GLU A 18 -8.08 14.47 0.73
CA GLU A 18 -8.66 15.62 1.42
C GLU A 18 -7.62 16.51 2.13
N SER A 19 -6.33 16.16 2.08
CA SER A 19 -5.26 16.96 2.69
C SER A 19 -4.94 18.18 1.82
N GLU A 20 -5.18 19.37 2.36
CA GLU A 20 -5.16 20.66 1.65
C GLU A 20 -3.87 20.92 0.87
N PHE A 21 -2.70 20.57 1.44
CA PHE A 21 -1.40 20.89 0.85
C PHE A 21 -0.62 19.67 0.37
N PHE A 22 -1.18 18.47 0.45
CA PHE A 22 -0.41 17.24 0.19
C PHE A 22 0.15 17.21 -1.25
N PHE A 23 -0.68 17.50 -2.23
CA PHE A 23 -0.27 17.41 -3.64
C PHE A 23 0.72 18.51 -4.03
N GLU A 24 0.53 19.72 -3.51
CA GLU A 24 1.48 20.81 -3.70
C GLU A 24 2.84 20.47 -3.10
N GLN A 25 2.85 19.95 -1.87
CA GLN A 25 4.08 19.59 -1.17
C GLN A 25 4.82 18.44 -1.86
N ILE A 26 4.13 17.38 -2.28
CA ILE A 26 4.78 16.25 -2.96
C ILE A 26 5.39 16.66 -4.30
N ASN A 27 4.76 17.58 -5.02
CA ASN A 27 5.27 18.11 -6.28
C ASN A 27 6.61 18.85 -6.09
N THR A 28 6.81 19.52 -4.96
CA THR A 28 8.09 20.22 -4.67
C THR A 28 9.27 19.27 -4.57
N LEU A 29 9.03 17.98 -4.26
CA LEU A 29 10.06 16.94 -4.16
C LEU A 29 10.53 16.46 -5.54
N LYS A 30 9.79 16.77 -6.62
CA LYS A 30 10.05 16.31 -8.01
C LYS A 30 10.36 14.83 -8.07
N PRO A 31 9.44 13.95 -7.61
CA PRO A 31 9.71 12.52 -7.53
C PRO A 31 9.82 11.89 -8.92
N ASP A 32 10.78 10.97 -9.09
CA ASP A 32 10.84 10.08 -10.26
C ASP A 32 9.91 8.87 -10.10
N LEU A 33 9.72 8.41 -8.85
CA LEU A 33 8.86 7.29 -8.50
C LEU A 33 8.09 7.60 -7.21
N ILE A 34 6.78 7.36 -7.23
CA ILE A 34 5.90 7.43 -6.06
C ILE A 34 5.41 6.02 -5.75
N ILE A 35 5.75 5.50 -4.56
CA ILE A 35 5.26 4.22 -4.07
C ILE A 35 4.10 4.50 -3.10
N VAL A 36 2.88 4.07 -3.48
CA VAL A 36 1.67 4.25 -2.67
C VAL A 36 1.37 2.95 -1.92
N SER A 37 1.55 2.98 -0.61
CA SER A 37 1.32 1.85 0.30
C SER A 37 0.15 2.16 1.25
N LEU A 38 -1.06 2.11 0.72
CA LEU A 38 -2.33 2.34 1.41
C LEU A 38 -3.23 1.10 1.31
N GLY A 39 -4.42 1.14 1.91
CA GLY A 39 -5.40 0.05 1.86
C GLY A 39 -5.52 -0.74 3.17
N THR A 40 -4.50 -0.74 4.02
CA THR A 40 -4.56 -1.43 5.32
C THR A 40 -5.65 -0.85 6.21
N ASN A 41 -5.72 0.46 6.34
CA ASN A 41 -6.70 1.13 7.19
C ASN A 41 -8.11 1.03 6.62
N GLU A 42 -8.27 1.10 5.30
CA GLU A 42 -9.54 0.84 4.64
C GLU A 42 -10.04 -0.58 4.94
N SER A 43 -9.15 -1.57 4.86
CA SER A 43 -9.51 -2.98 5.13
C SER A 43 -9.90 -3.26 6.58
N LEU A 44 -9.39 -2.47 7.51
CA LEU A 44 -9.72 -2.56 8.93
C LEU A 44 -10.98 -1.78 9.29
N GLY A 45 -11.39 -0.86 8.43
CA GLY A 45 -12.57 -0.03 8.59
C GLY A 45 -13.90 -0.78 8.41
N SER A 46 -14.98 0.00 8.28
CA SER A 46 -16.32 -0.50 7.99
C SER A 46 -16.49 -0.92 6.54
N GLN A 47 -17.57 -1.63 6.22
CA GLN A 47 -17.93 -1.93 4.83
C GLN A 47 -18.17 -0.65 4.02
N GLN A 48 -18.69 0.40 4.64
CA GLN A 48 -18.84 1.71 4.01
C GLN A 48 -17.48 2.30 3.60
N THR A 49 -16.49 2.25 4.49
CA THR A 49 -15.12 2.72 4.20
C THR A 49 -14.53 2.01 2.97
N ILE A 50 -14.77 0.70 2.86
CA ILE A 50 -14.28 -0.11 1.73
C ILE A 50 -15.01 0.27 0.43
N ASN A 51 -16.31 0.49 0.51
CA ASN A 51 -17.12 0.87 -0.66
C ASN A 51 -16.76 2.28 -1.17
N GLU A 52 -16.42 3.20 -0.26
CA GLU A 52 -16.01 4.57 -0.58
C GLU A 52 -14.55 4.65 -1.07
N MET A 53 -13.72 3.62 -0.84
CA MET A 53 -12.31 3.64 -1.20
C MET A 53 -12.07 3.87 -2.69
N GLY A 54 -12.85 3.22 -3.56
CA GLY A 54 -12.66 3.30 -5.01
C GLY A 54 -12.64 4.74 -5.55
N PRO A 55 -13.69 5.55 -5.34
CA PRO A 55 -13.72 6.95 -5.76
C PRO A 55 -12.58 7.81 -5.19
N PHE A 56 -12.23 7.63 -3.90
CA PHE A 56 -11.13 8.37 -3.29
C PHE A 56 -9.77 7.93 -3.83
N MET A 57 -9.58 6.63 -4.04
CA MET A 57 -8.38 6.09 -4.68
C MET A 57 -8.21 6.68 -6.09
N GLU A 58 -9.27 6.68 -6.88
CA GLU A 58 -9.27 7.24 -8.23
C GLU A 58 -8.90 8.73 -8.22
N SER A 59 -9.56 9.53 -7.40
CA SER A 59 -9.28 10.96 -7.27
C SER A 59 -7.85 11.23 -6.79
N PHE A 60 -7.37 10.47 -5.81
CA PHE A 60 -6.02 10.58 -5.28
C PHE A 60 -4.95 10.31 -6.36
N TYR A 61 -5.10 9.23 -7.13
CA TYR A 61 -4.15 8.89 -8.20
C TYR A 61 -4.17 9.87 -9.36
N TYR A 62 -5.34 10.36 -9.77
CA TYR A 62 -5.41 11.39 -10.81
C TYR A 62 -4.77 12.70 -10.37
N SER A 63 -4.94 13.08 -9.10
CA SER A 63 -4.25 14.25 -8.55
C SER A 63 -2.74 14.06 -8.51
N LEU A 64 -2.24 12.90 -8.07
CA LEU A 64 -0.80 12.58 -8.14
C LEU A 64 -0.26 12.69 -9.57
N LYS A 65 -0.97 12.11 -10.53
CA LYS A 65 -0.55 12.12 -11.95
C LYS A 65 -0.57 13.51 -12.56
N SER A 66 -1.51 14.35 -12.12
CA SER A 66 -1.62 15.75 -12.57
C SER A 66 -0.49 16.62 -12.01
N GLU A 67 -0.21 16.47 -10.72
CA GLU A 67 0.77 17.31 -10.02
C GLU A 67 2.20 16.84 -10.25
N CYS A 68 2.45 15.54 -10.23
CA CYS A 68 3.78 14.95 -10.38
C CYS A 68 3.96 14.39 -11.80
N LYS A 69 3.89 15.27 -12.80
CA LYS A 69 4.04 14.88 -14.22
C LYS A 69 5.38 14.21 -14.48
N GLY A 70 5.34 13.01 -15.04
CA GLY A 70 6.55 12.23 -15.34
C GLY A 70 6.96 11.24 -14.25
N ALA A 71 6.41 11.33 -13.03
CA ALA A 71 6.67 10.35 -12.00
C ALA A 71 6.01 9.00 -12.32
N GLY A 72 6.74 7.90 -12.16
CA GLY A 72 6.17 6.57 -12.10
C GLY A 72 5.32 6.40 -10.83
N ILE A 73 4.22 5.66 -10.92
CA ILE A 73 3.39 5.34 -9.74
C ILE A 73 3.35 3.82 -9.59
N LEU A 74 3.76 3.34 -8.41
CA LEU A 74 3.68 1.94 -7.99
C LEU A 74 2.70 1.80 -6.83
N ILE A 75 1.69 0.98 -6.99
CA ILE A 75 0.74 0.62 -5.94
C ILE A 75 1.25 -0.62 -5.20
N THR A 76 1.30 -0.61 -3.87
CA THR A 76 1.48 -1.83 -3.11
C THR A 76 0.15 -2.25 -2.48
N THR A 77 -0.23 -3.53 -2.63
CA THR A 77 -1.43 -4.03 -1.95
C THR A 77 -1.22 -4.07 -0.43
N PRO A 78 -2.30 -4.01 0.38
CA PRO A 78 -2.15 -4.13 1.82
C PRO A 78 -1.62 -5.52 2.19
N PRO A 79 -0.90 -5.65 3.31
CA PRO A 79 -0.52 -6.96 3.86
C PRO A 79 -1.74 -7.74 4.33
N ASP A 80 -1.58 -9.06 4.52
CA ASP A 80 -2.54 -9.81 5.33
C ASP A 80 -2.62 -9.23 6.75
N THR A 81 -3.81 -9.15 7.31
CA THR A 81 -4.03 -8.59 8.65
C THR A 81 -5.07 -9.40 9.41
N TYR A 82 -5.15 -9.16 10.72
CA TYR A 82 -6.16 -9.76 11.60
C TYR A 82 -7.00 -8.68 12.28
N LYS A 83 -8.30 -8.90 12.36
CA LYS A 83 -9.22 -8.10 13.20
C LYS A 83 -9.20 -8.66 14.62
N LYS A 84 -9.11 -7.75 15.61
CA LYS A 84 -9.09 -8.09 17.06
C LYS A 84 -8.00 -9.14 17.40
N ARG A 85 -6.86 -9.14 16.68
CA ARG A 85 -5.73 -10.08 16.85
C ARG A 85 -6.06 -11.56 16.65
N LYS A 86 -7.31 -11.92 16.35
CA LYS A 86 -7.80 -13.31 16.33
C LYS A 86 -8.35 -13.71 14.97
N TYR A 87 -9.12 -12.85 14.32
CA TYR A 87 -9.85 -13.20 13.12
C TYR A 87 -9.11 -12.69 11.87
N LYS A 88 -8.93 -13.57 10.88
CA LYS A 88 -8.38 -13.16 9.58
C LYS A 88 -9.25 -12.05 8.99
N ASN A 89 -8.63 -10.99 8.50
CA ASN A 89 -9.34 -9.86 7.93
C ASN A 89 -9.72 -10.15 6.46
N LEU A 90 -10.92 -10.67 6.24
CA LEU A 90 -11.42 -10.96 4.89
C LEU A 90 -11.61 -9.68 4.05
N SER A 91 -11.80 -8.52 4.68
CA SER A 91 -11.92 -7.24 3.97
C SER A 91 -10.64 -6.87 3.21
N THR A 92 -9.48 -7.38 3.64
CA THR A 92 -8.22 -7.20 2.90
C THR A 92 -8.30 -7.74 1.48
N LEU A 93 -9.04 -8.83 1.26
CA LEU A 93 -9.23 -9.40 -0.08
C LEU A 93 -10.00 -8.44 -1.01
N GLN A 94 -11.02 -7.76 -0.49
CA GLN A 94 -11.81 -6.78 -1.25
C GLN A 94 -10.96 -5.55 -1.61
N VAL A 95 -10.24 -5.01 -0.64
CA VAL A 95 -9.36 -3.85 -0.84
C VAL A 95 -8.24 -4.18 -1.85
N ARG A 96 -7.60 -5.34 -1.68
CA ARG A 96 -6.58 -5.83 -2.62
C ARG A 96 -7.13 -5.94 -4.05
N ALA A 97 -8.32 -6.55 -4.21
CA ALA A 97 -8.93 -6.70 -5.53
C ALA A 97 -9.19 -5.33 -6.19
N GLN A 98 -9.79 -4.38 -5.45
CA GLN A 98 -10.03 -3.02 -5.96
C GLN A 98 -8.73 -2.32 -6.40
N GLN A 99 -7.63 -2.45 -5.63
CA GLN A 99 -6.35 -1.84 -5.99
C GLN A 99 -5.72 -2.46 -7.23
N ILE A 100 -5.76 -3.79 -7.35
CA ILE A 100 -5.23 -4.49 -8.53
C ILE A 100 -6.06 -4.15 -9.76
N ASP A 101 -7.38 -4.22 -9.67
CA ASP A 101 -8.28 -3.87 -10.78
C ASP A 101 -8.07 -2.42 -11.25
N PHE A 102 -7.91 -1.49 -10.30
CA PHE A 102 -7.61 -0.10 -10.60
C PHE A 102 -6.23 0.05 -11.28
N ALA A 103 -5.20 -0.62 -10.78
CA ALA A 103 -3.87 -0.57 -11.37
C ALA A 103 -3.88 -1.09 -12.82
N VAL A 104 -4.50 -2.26 -13.04
CA VAL A 104 -4.62 -2.85 -14.39
C VAL A 104 -5.39 -1.93 -15.34
N LYS A 105 -6.55 -1.42 -14.90
CA LYS A 105 -7.39 -0.52 -15.71
C LYS A 105 -6.66 0.77 -16.14
N ASN A 106 -5.79 1.28 -15.28
CA ASN A 106 -5.08 2.54 -15.49
C ASN A 106 -3.62 2.37 -15.98
N ASN A 107 -3.22 1.15 -16.34
CA ASN A 107 -1.85 0.81 -16.76
C ASN A 107 -0.79 1.30 -15.75
N LEU A 108 -1.04 1.06 -14.45
CA LEU A 108 -0.13 1.37 -13.36
C LEU A 108 0.61 0.10 -12.91
N ALA A 109 1.84 0.27 -12.48
CA ALA A 109 2.58 -0.80 -11.83
C ALA A 109 1.97 -1.11 -10.44
N TYR A 110 1.93 -2.39 -10.08
CA TYR A 110 1.57 -2.80 -8.72
C TYR A 110 2.45 -3.92 -8.19
N TRP A 111 2.67 -3.92 -6.88
CA TRP A 111 3.34 -4.98 -6.15
C TRP A 111 2.38 -5.62 -5.15
N ASP A 112 2.09 -6.89 -5.34
CA ASP A 112 1.12 -7.62 -4.55
C ASP A 112 1.73 -8.17 -3.26
N LEU A 113 1.90 -7.29 -2.26
CA LEU A 113 2.45 -7.66 -0.96
C LEU A 113 1.66 -8.79 -0.29
N PHE A 114 0.32 -8.76 -0.38
CA PHE A 114 -0.52 -9.82 0.18
C PHE A 114 -0.14 -11.20 -0.34
N LYS A 115 0.07 -11.31 -1.66
CA LYS A 115 0.48 -12.57 -2.30
C LYS A 115 1.91 -12.95 -1.92
N VAL A 116 2.83 -11.98 -1.94
CA VAL A 116 4.25 -12.18 -1.59
C VAL A 116 4.41 -12.67 -0.16
N MET A 117 3.60 -12.20 0.78
CA MET A 117 3.58 -12.68 2.16
C MET A 117 3.09 -14.14 2.32
N GLY A 118 2.37 -14.67 1.33
CA GLY A 118 1.75 -15.99 1.38
C GLY A 118 0.24 -16.00 1.51
N GLY A 119 -0.44 -14.87 1.27
CA GLY A 119 -1.91 -14.76 1.21
C GLY A 119 -2.59 -14.79 2.59
N LEU A 120 -3.86 -15.14 2.59
CA LEU A 120 -4.73 -15.10 3.78
C LEU A 120 -4.24 -16.02 4.90
N GLY A 121 -3.93 -15.43 6.04
CA GLY A 121 -3.41 -16.11 7.23
C GLY A 121 -1.88 -16.05 7.33
N SER A 122 -1.19 -15.45 6.36
CA SER A 122 0.27 -15.32 6.37
C SER A 122 0.78 -14.45 7.52
N MET A 123 0.03 -13.44 7.95
CA MET A 123 0.41 -12.61 9.10
C MET A 123 0.59 -13.44 10.37
N GLY A 124 -0.18 -14.53 10.54
CA GLY A 124 0.01 -15.48 11.64
C GLY A 124 1.35 -16.22 11.55
N LYS A 125 1.74 -16.65 10.35
CA LYS A 125 3.04 -17.31 10.09
C LYS A 125 4.20 -16.33 10.30
N TRP A 126 4.05 -15.11 9.81
CA TRP A 126 5.02 -14.03 10.03
C TRP A 126 5.17 -13.71 11.52
N GLY A 127 4.07 -13.74 12.29
CA GLY A 127 4.12 -13.61 13.75
C GLY A 127 4.92 -14.71 14.42
N SER A 128 4.72 -15.96 14.01
CA SER A 128 5.49 -17.11 14.54
C SER A 128 6.98 -17.03 14.20
N ALA A 129 7.34 -16.37 13.10
CA ALA A 129 8.71 -16.11 12.68
C ALA A 129 9.30 -14.82 13.27
N GLY A 130 8.60 -14.12 14.16
CA GLY A 130 9.06 -12.86 14.74
C GLY A 130 8.98 -11.64 13.80
N LEU A 131 8.33 -11.78 12.66
CA LEU A 131 8.22 -10.74 11.62
C LEU A 131 6.96 -9.86 11.76
N ALA A 132 6.01 -10.25 12.59
CA ALA A 132 4.81 -9.46 12.84
C ALA A 132 4.70 -9.02 14.30
N SER A 133 4.08 -7.87 14.52
CA SER A 133 3.74 -7.33 15.82
C SER A 133 2.61 -8.15 16.47
N LYS A 134 2.46 -8.02 17.80
CA LYS A 134 1.43 -8.72 18.58
C LYS A 134 -0.01 -8.34 18.17
N ASP A 135 -0.21 -7.20 17.54
CA ASP A 135 -1.52 -6.77 17.05
C ASP A 135 -1.95 -7.49 15.77
N ARG A 136 -1.02 -8.16 15.08
CA ARG A 136 -1.24 -8.86 13.80
C ARG A 136 -1.78 -7.93 12.69
N VAL A 137 -1.38 -6.67 12.75
CA VAL A 137 -1.63 -5.64 11.73
C VAL A 137 -0.31 -5.08 11.24
N HIS A 138 0.56 -4.71 12.18
CA HIS A 138 1.86 -4.15 11.90
C HIS A 138 2.94 -5.23 11.85
N PHE A 139 4.01 -4.95 11.13
CA PHE A 139 5.21 -5.77 11.17
C PHE A 139 6.06 -5.43 12.40
N SER A 140 6.94 -6.34 12.79
CA SER A 140 8.09 -6.04 13.64
C SER A 140 9.14 -5.26 12.85
N GLN A 141 10.17 -4.75 13.53
CA GLN A 141 11.30 -4.13 12.84
C GLN A 141 11.94 -5.07 11.79
N SER A 142 12.08 -6.34 12.13
CA SER A 142 12.61 -7.36 11.20
C SER A 142 11.63 -7.62 10.05
N GLY A 143 10.31 -7.58 10.31
CA GLY A 143 9.30 -7.72 9.29
C GLY A 143 9.28 -6.56 8.30
N TYR A 144 9.43 -5.33 8.76
CA TYR A 144 9.56 -4.17 7.86
C TYR A 144 10.83 -4.24 7.01
N LYS A 145 11.96 -4.69 7.58
CA LYS A 145 13.18 -4.94 6.80
C LYS A 145 12.97 -6.01 5.73
N MET A 146 12.31 -7.11 6.08
CA MET A 146 11.97 -8.17 5.12
C MET A 146 11.06 -7.65 4.00
N GLN A 147 10.02 -6.90 4.34
CA GLN A 147 9.13 -6.27 3.34
C GLN A 147 9.92 -5.36 2.39
N GLY A 148 10.79 -4.51 2.93
CA GLY A 148 11.63 -3.61 2.14
C GLY A 148 12.56 -4.36 1.21
N GLN A 149 13.19 -5.45 1.69
CA GLN A 149 14.06 -6.30 0.86
C GLN A 149 13.28 -6.97 -0.28
N LEU A 150 12.11 -7.54 0.02
CA LEU A 150 11.26 -8.19 -0.99
C LEU A 150 10.79 -7.20 -2.08
N LEU A 151 10.45 -5.96 -1.71
CA LEU A 151 10.11 -4.93 -2.68
C LEU A 151 11.33 -4.51 -3.50
N PHE A 152 12.47 -4.30 -2.86
CA PHE A 152 13.71 -3.94 -3.54
C PHE A 152 14.12 -5.03 -4.55
N ASP A 153 14.08 -6.29 -4.16
CA ASP A 153 14.41 -7.42 -5.04
C ASP A 153 13.45 -7.47 -6.24
N ALA A 154 12.15 -7.23 -6.02
CA ALA A 154 11.17 -7.17 -7.10
C ALA A 154 11.46 -6.03 -8.09
N LEU A 155 11.81 -4.84 -7.59
CA LEU A 155 12.18 -3.69 -8.42
C LEU A 155 13.47 -3.96 -9.21
N MET A 156 14.49 -4.54 -8.56
CA MET A 156 15.78 -4.84 -9.22
C MET A 156 15.65 -5.95 -10.25
N ASN A 157 14.86 -6.98 -9.98
CA ASN A 157 14.60 -8.03 -10.97
C ASN A 157 13.92 -7.44 -12.22
N TYR A 158 12.91 -6.61 -12.04
CA TYR A 158 12.25 -5.93 -13.17
C TYR A 158 13.22 -5.03 -13.94
N TYR A 159 14.04 -4.24 -13.22
CA TYR A 159 15.03 -3.35 -13.84
C TYR A 159 16.07 -4.09 -14.68
N ASN A 160 16.49 -5.29 -14.26
CA ASN A 160 17.50 -6.08 -14.95
C ASN A 160 16.94 -6.85 -16.17
N GLU A 161 15.61 -6.88 -16.36
CA GLU A 161 14.97 -7.48 -17.53
C GLU A 161 14.94 -6.54 -18.75
N PHE A 162 15.30 -5.27 -18.56
CA PHE A 162 15.38 -4.24 -19.60
C PHE A 162 16.79 -3.68 -19.78
#